data_dfded38aae3f898aac8177e23853013a
#
_entry.id   dfded38aae3f898aac8177e23853013a
#
_cell.length_a   1.000
_cell.length_b   1.000
_cell.length_c   1.000
_cell.angle_alpha   90.00
_cell.angle_beta   90.00
_cell.angle_gamma   90.00
#
_symmetry.space_group_name_H-M   'P 1'
#
loop_
_entity.id
_entity.type
_entity.pdbx_description
1 polymer ?
#
loop_
_entity_poly.entity_id
_entity_poly.type
_entity_poly.pdbx_seq_one_letter_code
_entity_poly.pdbx_strand_id
1 'polypeptide(L)'
;MNSFNQPTFQPRKTKMAITTKLSDLIFGTPISNIEVPEHLNRTVTTGVDFVDSAMGGQGFTPSSVTLFTGEPGSGKTTMVLTIASAIAKKNKGKDAICVFNTAEESLFQIKKTVNRLRLKGDFLTGNSTEIDDVIAGCKKLQKANPGKQVFLVVDSLQQMNGTHDRYGTGYRSDSLVLEKILNFCKETHAIALIINQVNKSGKAAGSNKLKHMVDAHMHLGVERKDQDFMGMRVLETQKNRFGGCGHVFFLDLTRTGFSEVARVSAS
;
A
#
# COMPACT_ATOMS: atom_id res chain seq x y z
N MET A 1 -40.20 -47.70 -40.27
CA MET A 1 -40.17 -47.28 -38.88
C MET A 1 -39.02 -46.27 -38.72
N ASN A 2 -39.34 -44.99 -38.83
CA ASN A 2 -38.35 -43.89 -38.72
C ASN A 2 -38.47 -43.32 -37.31
N SER A 3 -37.38 -43.46 -36.54
CA SER A 3 -37.25 -42.82 -35.21
C SER A 3 -36.67 -41.41 -35.38
N PHE A 4 -37.46 -40.41 -35.11
CA PHE A 4 -37.01 -38.99 -35.03
C PHE A 4 -36.24 -38.78 -33.73
N ASN A 5 -34.94 -38.46 -33.88
CA ASN A 5 -34.12 -37.94 -32.78
C ASN A 5 -34.47 -36.45 -32.58
N GLN A 6 -35.07 -36.10 -31.43
CA GLN A 6 -35.25 -34.72 -31.01
C GLN A 6 -33.94 -34.20 -30.36
N PRO A 7 -33.49 -32.98 -30.69
CA PRO A 7 -32.35 -32.38 -30.01
C PRO A 7 -32.77 -31.87 -28.64
N THR A 8 -32.13 -32.37 -27.60
CA THR A 8 -32.26 -31.85 -26.22
C THR A 8 -31.64 -30.48 -26.09
N PHE A 9 -32.48 -29.48 -25.93
CA PHE A 9 -32.06 -28.10 -25.66
C PHE A 9 -31.55 -28.01 -24.21
N GLN A 10 -30.24 -27.92 -24.01
CA GLN A 10 -29.68 -27.54 -22.71
C GLN A 10 -29.64 -26.01 -22.61
N PRO A 11 -30.22 -25.38 -21.61
CA PRO A 11 -30.12 -23.94 -21.43
C PRO A 11 -28.69 -23.60 -21.00
N ARG A 12 -27.96 -22.84 -21.84
CA ARG A 12 -26.72 -22.19 -21.44
C ARG A 12 -27.03 -21.22 -20.29
N LYS A 13 -26.58 -21.56 -19.10
CA LYS A 13 -26.52 -20.61 -17.98
C LYS A 13 -25.49 -19.54 -18.33
N THR A 14 -25.96 -18.47 -18.92
CA THR A 14 -25.16 -17.23 -19.00
C THR A 14 -25.02 -16.71 -17.58
N LYS A 15 -23.87 -16.93 -16.94
CA LYS A 15 -23.51 -16.23 -15.73
C LYS A 15 -23.38 -14.75 -16.09
N MET A 16 -24.42 -13.98 -15.84
CA MET A 16 -24.30 -12.53 -15.76
C MET A 16 -23.31 -12.26 -14.62
N ALA A 17 -22.12 -11.73 -14.95
CA ALA A 17 -21.21 -11.15 -13.98
C ALA A 17 -21.89 -9.89 -13.43
N ILE A 18 -22.61 -10.02 -12.35
CA ILE A 18 -23.11 -8.87 -11.58
C ILE A 18 -21.88 -8.28 -10.91
N THR A 19 -21.39 -7.19 -11.46
CA THR A 19 -20.38 -6.35 -10.80
C THR A 19 -21.11 -5.64 -9.66
N THR A 20 -21.21 -6.29 -8.53
CA THR A 20 -21.86 -5.74 -7.34
C THR A 20 -20.98 -4.59 -6.85
N LYS A 21 -21.44 -3.35 -7.04
CA LYS A 21 -20.82 -2.20 -6.37
C LYS A 21 -21.01 -2.39 -4.87
N LEU A 22 -20.04 -1.99 -4.07
CA LEU A 22 -20.16 -2.03 -2.59
C LEU A 22 -21.41 -1.28 -2.09
N SER A 23 -21.88 -0.27 -2.84
CA SER A 23 -23.13 0.46 -2.63
C SER A 23 -24.42 -0.38 -2.80
N ASP A 24 -24.32 -1.53 -3.47
CA ASP A 24 -25.47 -2.38 -3.77
C ASP A 24 -25.66 -3.49 -2.72
N LEU A 25 -24.73 -3.59 -1.76
CA LEU A 25 -24.85 -4.51 -0.62
C LEU A 25 -25.81 -3.93 0.41
N ILE A 26 -26.97 -4.54 0.52
CA ILE A 26 -28.01 -4.17 1.47
C ILE A 26 -27.64 -4.74 2.85
N PHE A 27 -27.83 -3.96 3.92
CA PHE A 27 -27.71 -4.46 5.29
C PHE A 27 -28.53 -5.73 5.49
N GLY A 28 -27.90 -6.78 6.02
CA GLY A 28 -28.54 -8.09 6.22
C GLY A 28 -28.33 -9.08 5.07
N THR A 29 -27.47 -8.79 4.10
CA THR A 29 -27.08 -9.77 3.07
C THR A 29 -26.28 -10.93 3.72
N PRO A 30 -26.71 -12.21 3.54
CA PRO A 30 -25.94 -13.35 4.01
C PRO A 30 -24.54 -13.36 3.40
N ILE A 31 -23.52 -13.67 4.20
CA ILE A 31 -22.12 -13.68 3.75
C ILE A 31 -21.88 -14.64 2.57
N SER A 32 -22.63 -15.75 2.52
CA SER A 32 -22.57 -16.73 1.43
C SER A 32 -23.02 -16.18 0.07
N ASN A 33 -23.78 -15.08 0.08
CA ASN A 33 -24.29 -14.45 -1.14
C ASN A 33 -23.37 -13.31 -1.63
N ILE A 34 -22.27 -13.05 -0.90
CA ILE A 34 -21.28 -12.03 -1.28
C ILE A 34 -20.21 -12.70 -2.14
N GLU A 35 -20.18 -12.37 -3.42
CA GLU A 35 -19.11 -12.80 -4.31
C GLU A 35 -17.97 -11.79 -4.29
N VAL A 36 -16.75 -12.26 -4.03
CA VAL A 36 -15.54 -11.41 -4.10
C VAL A 36 -15.11 -11.33 -5.56
N PRO A 37 -15.05 -10.13 -6.16
CA PRO A 37 -14.54 -9.97 -7.51
C PRO A 37 -13.13 -10.53 -7.68
N GLU A 38 -12.84 -11.20 -8.79
CA GLU A 38 -11.57 -11.89 -9.01
C GLU A 38 -10.34 -10.98 -8.82
N HIS A 39 -10.43 -9.73 -9.26
CA HIS A 39 -9.34 -8.77 -9.12
C HIS A 39 -9.02 -8.39 -7.66
N LEU A 40 -9.95 -8.61 -6.71
CA LEU A 40 -9.73 -8.38 -5.29
C LEU A 40 -9.05 -9.57 -4.59
N ASN A 41 -9.00 -10.73 -5.24
CA ASN A 41 -8.26 -11.89 -4.77
C ASN A 41 -6.77 -11.80 -5.14
N ARG A 42 -6.38 -10.82 -5.96
CA ARG A 42 -4.99 -10.66 -6.43
C ARG A 42 -4.28 -9.61 -5.58
N THR A 43 -3.28 -10.04 -4.85
CA THR A 43 -2.38 -9.13 -4.13
C THR A 43 -1.38 -8.47 -5.08
N VAL A 44 -0.88 -7.30 -4.69
CA VAL A 44 0.18 -6.59 -5.41
C VAL A 44 1.51 -6.91 -4.76
N THR A 45 2.27 -7.82 -5.40
CA THR A 45 3.62 -8.17 -4.96
C THR A 45 4.63 -7.18 -5.55
N THR A 46 5.67 -6.86 -4.79
CA THR A 46 6.75 -5.99 -5.24
C THR A 46 7.80 -6.75 -6.06
N GLY A 47 8.02 -8.02 -5.74
CA GLY A 47 9.15 -8.79 -6.24
C GLY A 47 10.47 -8.49 -5.50
N VAL A 48 10.40 -7.71 -4.42
CA VAL A 48 11.48 -7.52 -3.45
C VAL A 48 11.21 -8.48 -2.29
N ASP A 49 12.00 -9.55 -2.21
CA ASP A 49 11.69 -10.72 -1.38
C ASP A 49 11.43 -10.39 0.09
N PHE A 50 12.32 -9.60 0.72
CA PHE A 50 12.14 -9.23 2.12
C PHE A 50 10.92 -8.32 2.36
N VAL A 51 10.47 -7.54 1.36
CA VAL A 51 9.25 -6.73 1.47
C VAL A 51 8.01 -7.61 1.36
N ASP A 52 7.97 -8.47 0.34
CA ASP A 52 6.85 -9.37 0.14
C ASP A 52 6.71 -10.36 1.30
N SER A 53 7.84 -10.89 1.81
CA SER A 53 7.88 -11.75 3.00
C SER A 53 7.43 -11.01 4.26
N ALA A 54 7.83 -9.75 4.45
CA ALA A 54 7.37 -8.93 5.57
C ALA A 54 5.85 -8.71 5.53
N MET A 55 5.24 -8.74 4.34
CA MET A 55 3.78 -8.66 4.14
C MET A 55 3.09 -10.04 4.12
N GLY A 56 3.75 -11.09 4.64
CA GLY A 56 3.18 -12.44 4.73
C GLY A 56 3.37 -13.28 3.46
N GLY A 57 4.32 -12.92 2.60
CA GLY A 57 4.71 -13.69 1.41
C GLY A 57 3.90 -13.39 0.15
N GLN A 58 2.80 -12.63 0.28
CA GLN A 58 1.89 -12.35 -0.83
C GLN A 58 1.89 -10.89 -1.30
N GLY A 59 2.69 -10.02 -0.66
CA GLY A 59 2.69 -8.59 -0.94
C GLY A 59 1.47 -7.87 -0.35
N PHE A 60 1.04 -6.80 -0.99
CA PHE A 60 0.00 -5.91 -0.47
C PHE A 60 -1.40 -6.32 -0.93
N THR A 61 -2.32 -6.38 0.02
CA THR A 61 -3.72 -6.79 -0.22
C THR A 61 -4.56 -5.61 -0.71
N PRO A 62 -5.47 -5.81 -1.69
CA PRO A 62 -6.44 -4.80 -2.09
C PRO A 62 -7.28 -4.27 -0.93
N SER A 63 -7.76 -3.03 -1.06
CA SER A 63 -8.58 -2.34 -0.04
C SER A 63 -7.85 -2.14 1.29
N SER A 64 -6.53 -2.12 1.32
CA SER A 64 -5.74 -2.04 2.54
C SER A 64 -4.88 -0.78 2.63
N VAL A 65 -4.61 -0.39 3.88
CA VAL A 65 -3.69 0.70 4.21
C VAL A 65 -2.59 0.16 5.12
N THR A 66 -1.34 0.33 4.68
CA THR A 66 -0.14 0.00 5.44
C THR A 66 0.51 1.27 5.96
N LEU A 67 0.70 1.36 7.27
CA LEU A 67 1.49 2.41 7.89
C LEU A 67 2.95 1.99 7.92
N PHE A 68 3.85 2.83 7.42
CA PHE A 68 5.28 2.58 7.43
C PHE A 68 5.98 3.60 8.33
N THR A 69 6.47 3.14 9.47
CA THR A 69 7.09 4.00 10.46
C THR A 69 8.59 3.78 10.54
N GLY A 70 9.29 4.73 11.12
CA GLY A 70 10.72 4.63 11.40
C GLY A 70 11.34 5.97 11.77
N GLU A 71 12.52 5.92 12.38
CA GLU A 71 13.25 7.11 12.77
C GLU A 71 13.65 7.97 11.56
N PRO A 72 13.89 9.29 11.76
CA PRO A 72 14.54 10.11 10.75
C PRO A 72 15.87 9.49 10.32
N GLY A 73 16.12 9.44 9.01
CA GLY A 73 17.36 8.86 8.46
C GLY A 73 17.41 7.32 8.43
N SER A 74 16.36 6.60 8.84
CA SER A 74 16.35 5.11 8.74
C SER A 74 16.28 4.60 7.29
N GLY A 75 15.91 5.44 6.32
CA GLY A 75 15.83 5.08 4.91
C GLY A 75 14.41 4.84 4.39
N LYS A 76 13.37 5.34 5.08
CA LYS A 76 11.95 5.15 4.70
C LYS A 76 11.67 5.55 3.24
N THR A 77 12.03 6.77 2.86
CA THR A 77 11.85 7.27 1.48
C THR A 77 12.59 6.37 0.47
N THR A 78 13.82 5.93 0.78
CA THR A 78 14.55 4.95 -0.06
C THR A 78 13.78 3.65 -0.23
N MET A 79 13.20 3.11 0.86
CA MET A 79 12.42 1.86 0.83
C MET A 79 11.16 2.02 -0.02
N VAL A 80 10.37 3.05 0.21
CA VAL A 80 9.10 3.22 -0.53
C VAL A 80 9.31 3.56 -2.00
N LEU A 81 10.39 4.27 -2.36
CA LEU A 81 10.77 4.47 -3.77
C LEU A 81 11.18 3.15 -4.43
N THR A 82 11.90 2.29 -3.70
CA THR A 82 12.25 0.94 -4.17
C THR A 82 10.98 0.11 -4.41
N ILE A 83 10.04 0.11 -3.47
CA ILE A 83 8.74 -0.57 -3.59
C ILE A 83 7.95 -0.02 -4.79
N ALA A 84 7.79 1.29 -4.89
CA ALA A 84 7.05 1.94 -5.97
C ALA A 84 7.62 1.58 -7.35
N SER A 85 8.93 1.66 -7.49
CA SER A 85 9.62 1.31 -8.73
C SER A 85 9.52 -0.19 -9.05
N ALA A 86 9.60 -1.05 -8.03
CA ALA A 86 9.51 -2.49 -8.21
C ALA A 86 8.11 -2.91 -8.69
N ILE A 87 7.05 -2.36 -8.09
CA ILE A 87 5.65 -2.57 -8.52
C ILE A 87 5.45 -2.08 -9.96
N ALA A 88 5.90 -0.86 -10.27
CA ALA A 88 5.75 -0.28 -11.60
C ALA A 88 6.51 -1.08 -12.69
N LYS A 89 7.66 -1.67 -12.33
CA LYS A 89 8.44 -2.51 -13.24
C LYS A 89 7.82 -3.90 -13.43
N LYS A 90 7.24 -4.46 -12.36
CA LYS A 90 6.66 -5.80 -12.38
C LYS A 90 5.49 -5.85 -13.34
N ASN A 91 5.45 -6.90 -14.16
CA ASN A 91 4.43 -7.05 -15.20
C ASN A 91 4.23 -5.82 -16.10
N LYS A 92 5.23 -4.94 -16.19
CA LYS A 92 5.17 -3.66 -16.95
C LYS A 92 3.97 -2.79 -16.52
N GLY A 93 3.65 -2.78 -15.23
CA GLY A 93 2.54 -2.02 -14.67
C GLY A 93 1.14 -2.49 -15.08
N LYS A 94 1.00 -3.77 -15.50
CA LYS A 94 -0.30 -4.32 -15.91
C LYS A 94 -1.26 -4.50 -14.74
N ASP A 95 -0.73 -4.88 -13.56
CA ASP A 95 -1.56 -5.23 -12.42
C ASP A 95 -1.90 -4.03 -11.54
N ALA A 96 -0.98 -3.07 -11.44
CA ALA A 96 -1.17 -1.88 -10.60
C ALA A 96 -0.57 -0.62 -11.23
N ILE A 97 -1.19 0.52 -10.92
CA ILE A 97 -0.66 1.86 -11.19
C ILE A 97 -0.10 2.39 -9.88
N CYS A 98 1.22 2.57 -9.84
CA CYS A 98 1.86 3.11 -8.66
C CYS A 98 1.95 4.65 -8.75
N VAL A 99 1.45 5.32 -7.71
CA VAL A 99 1.49 6.78 -7.54
C VAL A 99 2.28 7.09 -6.28
N PHE A 100 3.35 7.86 -6.40
CA PHE A 100 4.15 8.35 -5.29
C PHE A 100 3.85 9.84 -5.09
N ASN A 101 3.16 10.20 -4.01
CA ASN A 101 2.94 11.59 -3.64
C ASN A 101 3.93 12.00 -2.54
N THR A 102 4.80 12.96 -2.87
CA THR A 102 5.70 13.58 -1.89
C THR A 102 5.08 14.90 -1.42
N ALA A 103 4.98 15.06 -0.11
CA ALA A 103 4.60 16.31 0.52
C ALA A 103 5.79 16.95 1.28
N GLU A 104 6.94 16.27 1.34
CA GLU A 104 8.11 16.67 2.09
C GLU A 104 9.27 17.10 1.18
N GLU A 105 9.59 16.29 0.15
CA GLU A 105 10.68 16.55 -0.76
C GLU A 105 10.19 17.05 -2.13
N SER A 106 11.01 17.90 -2.80
CA SER A 106 10.71 18.29 -4.18
C SER A 106 10.85 17.12 -5.15
N LEU A 107 10.09 17.14 -6.24
CA LEU A 107 10.19 16.11 -7.30
C LEU A 107 11.61 15.98 -7.88
N PHE A 108 12.39 17.07 -7.87
CA PHE A 108 13.80 17.04 -8.30
C PHE A 108 14.69 16.24 -7.34
N GLN A 109 14.46 16.35 -6.01
CA GLN A 109 15.16 15.55 -5.00
C GLN A 109 14.80 14.07 -5.11
N ILE A 110 13.50 13.77 -5.27
CA ILE A 110 13.02 12.41 -5.53
C ILE A 110 13.68 11.84 -6.80
N LYS A 111 13.71 12.61 -7.90
CA LYS A 111 14.35 12.15 -9.15
C LYS A 111 15.86 11.87 -8.97
N LYS A 112 16.57 12.72 -8.21
CA LYS A 112 17.99 12.45 -7.87
C LYS A 112 18.14 11.15 -7.10
N THR A 113 17.27 10.90 -6.14
CA THR A 113 17.25 9.65 -5.34
C THR A 113 16.95 8.44 -6.22
N VAL A 114 15.94 8.49 -7.09
CA VAL A 114 15.62 7.44 -8.05
C VAL A 114 16.84 7.11 -8.95
N ASN A 115 17.53 8.14 -9.44
CA ASN A 115 18.73 7.96 -10.26
C ASN A 115 19.89 7.33 -9.47
N ARG A 116 20.14 7.80 -8.23
CA ARG A 116 21.15 7.25 -7.33
C ARG A 116 20.92 5.77 -7.03
N LEU A 117 19.66 5.41 -6.80
CA LEU A 117 19.24 4.04 -6.53
C LEU A 117 19.17 3.17 -7.81
N ARG A 118 19.34 3.77 -9.00
CA ARG A 118 19.23 3.09 -10.30
C ARG A 118 17.90 2.38 -10.50
N LEU A 119 16.81 2.94 -9.95
CA LEU A 119 15.47 2.39 -10.09
C LEU A 119 14.99 2.51 -11.53
N LYS A 120 14.33 1.45 -12.03
CA LYS A 120 13.94 1.33 -13.45
C LYS A 120 12.44 1.24 -13.69
N GLY A 121 11.64 1.12 -12.65
CA GLY A 121 10.19 1.16 -12.76
C GLY A 121 9.72 2.60 -12.89
N ASP A 122 8.82 2.85 -13.82
CA ASP A 122 8.28 4.18 -14.09
C ASP A 122 6.93 4.32 -13.36
N PHE A 123 6.96 4.90 -12.18
CA PHE A 123 5.79 5.22 -11.37
C PHE A 123 5.38 6.68 -11.54
N LEU A 124 4.10 6.96 -11.33
CA LEU A 124 3.57 8.31 -11.38
C LEU A 124 3.93 9.09 -10.11
N THR A 125 4.10 10.40 -10.24
CA THR A 125 4.45 11.26 -9.09
C THR A 125 3.45 12.39 -8.91
N GLY A 126 3.21 12.76 -7.64
CA GLY A 126 2.49 13.94 -7.21
C GLY A 126 3.27 14.69 -6.13
N ASN A 127 2.94 15.96 -5.90
CA ASN A 127 3.54 16.80 -4.87
C ASN A 127 2.48 17.66 -4.14
N SER A 128 1.24 17.18 -4.09
CA SER A 128 0.18 17.87 -3.36
C SER A 128 0.30 17.63 -1.86
N THR A 129 0.06 18.67 -1.07
CA THR A 129 -0.14 18.58 0.38
C THR A 129 -1.60 18.35 0.76
N GLU A 130 -2.54 18.50 -0.20
CA GLU A 130 -3.96 18.33 0.04
C GLU A 130 -4.39 16.91 -0.29
N ILE A 131 -4.82 16.14 0.72
CA ILE A 131 -5.18 14.72 0.53
C ILE A 131 -6.38 14.55 -0.41
N ASP A 132 -7.31 15.50 -0.42
CA ASP A 132 -8.47 15.44 -1.29
C ASP A 132 -8.09 15.53 -2.77
N ASP A 133 -7.07 16.34 -3.12
CA ASP A 133 -6.53 16.43 -4.48
C ASP A 133 -5.84 15.13 -4.89
N VAL A 134 -5.05 14.54 -3.98
CA VAL A 134 -4.38 13.25 -4.22
C VAL A 134 -5.40 12.15 -4.48
N ILE A 135 -6.43 12.05 -3.63
CA ILE A 135 -7.51 11.06 -3.79
C ILE A 135 -8.29 11.30 -5.09
N ALA A 136 -8.62 12.54 -5.41
CA ALA A 136 -9.30 12.86 -6.67
C ALA A 136 -8.46 12.48 -7.90
N GLY A 137 -7.15 12.72 -7.85
CA GLY A 137 -6.20 12.29 -8.88
C GLY A 137 -6.17 10.76 -9.03
N CYS A 138 -6.07 10.03 -7.92
CA CYS A 138 -6.08 8.56 -7.92
C CYS A 138 -7.40 7.99 -8.46
N LYS A 139 -8.56 8.55 -8.08
CA LYS A 139 -9.87 8.15 -8.63
C LYS A 139 -9.97 8.37 -10.16
N LYS A 140 -9.40 9.47 -10.68
CA LYS A 140 -9.31 9.71 -12.13
C LYS A 140 -8.42 8.68 -12.84
N LEU A 141 -7.25 8.37 -12.26
CA LEU A 141 -6.34 7.36 -12.80
C LEU A 141 -6.99 5.98 -12.85
N GLN A 142 -7.68 5.58 -11.79
CA GLN A 142 -8.38 4.31 -11.72
C GLN A 142 -9.49 4.20 -12.77
N LYS A 143 -10.28 5.27 -12.93
CA LYS A 143 -11.34 5.33 -13.96
C LYS A 143 -10.77 5.24 -15.38
N ALA A 144 -9.60 5.83 -15.62
CA ALA A 144 -8.92 5.79 -16.92
C ALA A 144 -8.24 4.44 -17.20
N ASN A 145 -8.07 3.59 -16.20
CA ASN A 145 -7.38 2.31 -16.31
C ASN A 145 -8.19 1.18 -15.64
N PRO A 146 -9.32 0.81 -16.21
CA PRO A 146 -10.19 -0.22 -15.64
C PRO A 146 -9.44 -1.56 -15.50
N GLY A 147 -9.66 -2.25 -14.39
CA GLY A 147 -9.02 -3.53 -14.07
C GLY A 147 -7.62 -3.44 -13.47
N LYS A 148 -7.04 -2.23 -13.33
CA LYS A 148 -5.80 -2.02 -12.61
C LYS A 148 -6.06 -1.48 -11.20
N GLN A 149 -5.27 -1.92 -10.25
CA GLN A 149 -5.29 -1.38 -8.89
C GLN A 149 -4.46 -0.10 -8.81
N VAL A 150 -4.90 0.87 -8.02
CA VAL A 150 -4.07 2.02 -7.64
C VAL A 150 -3.28 1.65 -6.39
N PHE A 151 -1.97 1.77 -6.46
CA PHE A 151 -1.05 1.66 -5.33
C PHE A 151 -0.53 3.06 -5.00
N LEU A 152 -1.06 3.67 -3.94
CA LEU A 152 -0.72 5.02 -3.51
C LEU A 152 0.36 4.99 -2.44
N VAL A 153 1.45 5.71 -2.65
CA VAL A 153 2.47 5.99 -1.62
C VAL A 153 2.36 7.44 -1.20
N VAL A 154 2.32 7.71 0.10
CA VAL A 154 2.31 9.07 0.68
C VAL A 154 3.54 9.27 1.55
N ASP A 155 4.39 10.23 1.20
CA ASP A 155 5.59 10.61 1.95
C ASP A 155 5.55 12.12 2.28
N SER A 156 5.19 12.50 3.47
CA SER A 156 4.73 11.76 4.64
C SER A 156 3.36 12.23 5.12
N LEU A 157 2.73 11.44 5.98
CA LEU A 157 1.40 11.75 6.56
C LEU A 157 1.38 13.11 7.27
N GLN A 158 2.45 13.42 8.02
CA GLN A 158 2.56 14.65 8.78
C GLN A 158 2.57 15.92 7.94
N GLN A 159 2.88 15.82 6.65
CA GLN A 159 2.89 16.98 5.74
C GLN A 159 1.59 17.14 4.97
N MET A 160 0.65 16.20 5.14
CA MET A 160 -0.64 16.26 4.46
C MET A 160 -1.66 17.08 5.22
N ASN A 161 -2.51 17.79 4.50
CA ASN A 161 -3.66 18.52 5.03
C ASN A 161 -4.95 17.72 4.77
N GLY A 162 -5.81 17.65 5.78
CA GLY A 162 -7.04 16.83 5.74
C GLY A 162 -8.31 17.57 5.33
N THR A 163 -8.35 18.89 5.40
CA THR A 163 -9.54 19.68 5.05
C THR A 163 -9.19 21.09 4.63
N HIS A 164 -9.90 21.61 3.62
CA HIS A 164 -10.33 23.00 3.63
C HIS A 164 -11.40 23.14 4.71
N ASP A 165 -11.01 23.44 5.94
CA ASP A 165 -11.96 23.80 6.97
C ASP A 165 -12.67 25.09 6.55
N ARG A 166 -13.99 25.02 6.35
CA ARG A 166 -14.81 26.18 5.99
C ARG A 166 -14.76 27.30 7.06
N TYR A 167 -14.18 27.00 8.22
CA TYR A 167 -14.08 27.91 9.36
C TYR A 167 -12.65 28.36 9.69
N GLY A 168 -11.64 27.99 8.88
CA GLY A 168 -10.26 28.48 9.03
C GLY A 168 -9.53 28.02 10.30
N THR A 169 -10.06 27.05 11.03
CA THR A 169 -9.44 26.53 12.26
C THR A 169 -8.46 25.40 12.00
N GLY A 170 -7.87 25.35 10.83
CA GLY A 170 -6.85 24.42 10.33
C GLY A 170 -6.37 23.32 11.29
N TYR A 171 -7.27 22.43 11.73
CA TYR A 171 -6.90 21.35 12.63
C TYR A 171 -6.21 20.26 11.80
N ARG A 172 -4.89 20.30 11.79
CA ARG A 172 -4.03 19.24 11.24
C ARG A 172 -4.20 17.99 12.09
N SER A 173 -5.05 17.07 11.67
CA SER A 173 -5.15 15.78 12.33
C SER A 173 -4.69 14.68 11.38
N ASP A 174 -3.52 14.09 11.65
CA ASP A 174 -3.03 12.90 10.94
C ASP A 174 -4.10 11.80 10.89
N SER A 175 -4.94 11.72 11.93
CA SER A 175 -6.05 10.76 11.98
C SER A 175 -7.12 11.05 10.93
N LEU A 176 -7.42 12.31 10.64
CA LEU A 176 -8.42 12.69 9.63
C LEU A 176 -7.91 12.40 8.21
N VAL A 177 -6.64 12.74 7.94
CA VAL A 177 -5.98 12.40 6.66
C VAL A 177 -6.00 10.89 6.45
N LEU A 178 -5.61 10.13 7.47
CA LEU A 178 -5.60 8.67 7.42
C LEU A 178 -7.00 8.09 7.20
N GLU A 179 -8.03 8.65 7.86
CA GLU A 179 -9.43 8.22 7.67
C GLU A 179 -9.90 8.42 6.24
N LYS A 180 -9.56 9.53 5.60
CA LYS A 180 -9.88 9.78 4.19
C LYS A 180 -9.20 8.77 3.27
N ILE A 181 -7.93 8.42 3.53
CA ILE A 181 -7.21 7.40 2.77
C ILE A 181 -7.84 6.02 2.97
N LEU A 182 -8.20 5.65 4.21
CA LEU A 182 -8.88 4.41 4.51
C LEU A 182 -10.22 4.29 3.76
N ASN A 183 -11.03 5.35 3.76
CA ASN A 183 -12.28 5.38 3.03
C ASN A 183 -12.06 5.26 1.52
N PHE A 184 -11.08 6.00 0.97
CA PHE A 184 -10.68 5.88 -0.42
C PHE A 184 -10.30 4.44 -0.79
N CYS A 185 -9.44 3.78 0.01
CA CYS A 185 -9.03 2.40 -0.27
C CYS A 185 -10.20 1.42 -0.19
N LYS A 186 -11.12 1.59 0.77
CA LYS A 186 -12.31 0.75 0.89
C LYS A 186 -13.28 0.91 -0.29
N GLU A 187 -13.53 2.16 -0.70
CA GLU A 187 -14.46 2.48 -1.80
C GLU A 187 -13.96 2.04 -3.17
N THR A 188 -12.65 2.12 -3.39
CA THR A 188 -12.05 1.95 -4.71
C THR A 188 -11.20 0.70 -4.85
N HIS A 189 -11.04 -0.04 -3.75
CA HIS A 189 -10.14 -1.20 -3.64
C HIS A 189 -8.67 -0.86 -3.89
N ALA A 190 -8.29 0.40 -3.79
CA ALA A 190 -6.90 0.84 -3.85
C ALA A 190 -6.09 0.32 -2.67
N ILE A 191 -4.78 0.37 -2.80
CA ILE A 191 -3.81 0.04 -1.77
C ILE A 191 -3.07 1.31 -1.41
N ALA A 192 -2.82 1.57 -0.14
CA ALA A 192 -2.01 2.70 0.28
C ALA A 192 -0.86 2.27 1.21
N LEU A 193 0.33 2.83 0.97
CA LEU A 193 1.52 2.74 1.82
C LEU A 193 1.88 4.14 2.28
N ILE A 194 1.79 4.40 3.59
CA ILE A 194 1.87 5.73 4.14
C ILE A 194 3.05 5.83 5.09
N ILE A 195 3.99 6.72 4.81
CA ILE A 195 5.08 7.02 5.72
C ILE A 195 4.57 7.88 6.87
N ASN A 196 4.91 7.48 8.09
CA ASN A 196 4.73 8.25 9.31
C ASN A 196 6.05 8.30 10.08
N GLN A 197 6.56 9.50 10.33
CA GLN A 197 7.80 9.66 11.08
C GLN A 197 7.53 9.51 12.58
N VAL A 198 8.40 8.78 13.25
CA VAL A 198 8.40 8.65 14.71
C VAL A 198 9.68 9.28 15.26
N ASN A 199 9.60 9.93 16.44
CA ASN A 199 10.77 10.48 17.10
C ASN A 199 11.67 9.34 17.62
N LYS A 200 12.90 9.68 18.01
CA LYS A 200 13.92 8.73 18.51
C LYS A 200 13.45 7.86 19.71
N SER A 201 12.42 8.29 20.42
CA SER A 201 11.79 7.51 21.50
C SER A 201 10.72 6.53 21.03
N GLY A 202 10.49 6.42 19.71
CA GLY A 202 9.44 5.56 19.14
C GLY A 202 8.01 6.09 19.38
N LYS A 203 7.88 7.23 20.04
CA LYS A 203 6.59 7.83 20.40
C LYS A 203 6.36 9.06 19.53
N ALA A 204 5.54 8.94 18.48
CA ALA A 204 4.87 10.10 17.92
C ALA A 204 3.59 10.35 18.72
N ALA A 205 3.28 11.62 19.02
CA ALA A 205 2.00 11.96 19.62
C ALA A 205 0.87 11.40 18.73
N GLY A 206 0.00 10.54 19.27
CA GLY A 206 -1.07 9.89 18.51
C GLY A 206 -0.69 8.62 17.75
N SER A 207 0.57 8.14 17.78
CA SER A 207 1.01 6.98 16.99
C SER A 207 0.22 5.70 17.26
N ASN A 208 -0.22 5.45 18.49
CA ASN A 208 -1.01 4.27 18.82
C ASN A 208 -2.39 4.31 18.13
N LYS A 209 -3.06 5.46 18.08
CA LYS A 209 -4.34 5.60 17.39
C LYS A 209 -4.20 5.27 15.90
N LEU A 210 -3.18 5.82 15.22
CA LEU A 210 -2.94 5.55 13.81
C LEU A 210 -2.66 4.07 13.53
N LYS A 211 -1.86 3.40 14.40
CA LYS A 211 -1.58 1.96 14.30
C LYS A 211 -2.84 1.10 14.41
N HIS A 212 -3.80 1.50 15.23
CA HIS A 212 -5.08 0.80 15.35
C HIS A 212 -5.97 0.96 14.12
N MET A 213 -5.91 2.10 13.45
CA MET A 213 -6.75 2.40 12.28
C MET A 213 -6.35 1.61 11.03
N VAL A 214 -5.06 1.33 10.82
CA VAL A 214 -4.54 0.69 9.61
C VAL A 214 -4.67 -0.83 9.61
N ASP A 215 -4.54 -1.45 8.45
CA ASP A 215 -4.60 -2.91 8.27
C ASP A 215 -3.25 -3.59 8.53
N ALA A 216 -2.16 -2.94 8.14
CA ALA A 216 -0.81 -3.41 8.40
C ALA A 216 0.09 -2.26 8.91
N HIS A 217 1.11 -2.63 9.68
CA HIS A 217 2.10 -1.71 10.20
C HIS A 217 3.50 -2.30 10.05
N MET A 218 4.31 -1.67 9.23
CA MET A 218 5.73 -1.96 9.05
C MET A 218 6.57 -0.93 9.81
N HIS A 219 7.67 -1.37 10.38
CA HIS A 219 8.62 -0.48 11.06
C HIS A 219 10.03 -0.68 10.53
N LEU A 220 10.73 0.41 10.25
CA LEU A 220 12.13 0.42 9.84
C LEU A 220 12.98 1.10 10.91
N GLY A 221 13.62 0.30 11.73
CA GLY A 221 14.53 0.72 12.78
C GLY A 221 15.99 0.73 12.36
N VAL A 222 16.86 1.07 13.31
CA VAL A 222 18.31 0.91 13.21
C VAL A 222 18.78 0.08 14.38
N GLU A 223 19.50 -1.02 14.13
CA GLU A 223 20.05 -1.86 15.20
C GLU A 223 21.16 -1.13 15.94
N ARG A 224 21.09 -1.12 17.27
CA ARG A 224 22.05 -0.41 18.14
C ARG A 224 22.53 -1.25 19.33
N LYS A 225 21.97 -2.45 19.53
CA LYS A 225 22.24 -3.28 20.70
C LYS A 225 23.08 -4.49 20.36
N ASP A 226 22.75 -5.15 19.27
CA ASP A 226 23.48 -6.30 18.78
C ASP A 226 24.73 -5.88 18.04
N GLN A 227 25.90 -6.32 18.49
CA GLN A 227 27.19 -5.93 17.92
C GLN A 227 27.39 -6.45 16.49
N ASP A 228 26.86 -7.63 16.18
CA ASP A 228 26.99 -8.26 14.88
C ASP A 228 26.17 -7.54 13.79
N PHE A 229 25.08 -6.88 14.22
CA PHE A 229 24.15 -6.17 13.31
C PHE A 229 24.16 -4.65 13.53
N MET A 230 25.14 -4.14 14.25
CA MET A 230 25.24 -2.72 14.59
C MET A 230 25.14 -1.81 13.35
N GLY A 231 24.17 -0.89 13.38
CA GLY A 231 23.95 0.08 12.29
C GLY A 231 23.12 -0.44 11.13
N MET A 232 22.84 -1.73 11.05
CA MET A 232 21.91 -2.28 10.06
C MET A 232 20.51 -1.74 10.24
N ARG A 233 19.73 -1.74 9.17
CA ARG A 233 18.30 -1.42 9.23
C ARG A 233 17.53 -2.68 9.56
N VAL A 234 16.58 -2.53 10.49
CA VAL A 234 15.71 -3.63 10.93
C VAL A 234 14.32 -3.34 10.40
N LEU A 235 13.87 -4.14 9.45
CA LEU A 235 12.50 -4.11 8.95
C LEU A 235 11.69 -5.18 9.67
N GLU A 236 10.60 -4.77 10.29
CA GLU A 236 9.66 -5.67 10.98
C GLU A 236 8.21 -5.33 10.63
N THR A 237 7.35 -6.34 10.62
CA THR A 237 5.91 -6.15 10.53
C THR A 237 5.27 -6.35 11.88
N GLN A 238 4.81 -5.25 12.48
CA GLN A 238 4.22 -5.22 13.83
C GLN A 238 2.73 -5.54 13.82
N LYS A 239 2.06 -5.39 12.67
CA LYS A 239 0.64 -5.71 12.47
C LYS A 239 0.42 -6.09 11.02
N ASN A 240 -0.34 -7.16 10.78
CA ASN A 240 -0.82 -7.52 9.46
C ASN A 240 -2.13 -8.30 9.60
N ARG A 241 -3.23 -7.75 9.09
CA ARG A 241 -4.55 -8.40 9.11
C ARG A 241 -4.69 -9.50 8.05
N PHE A 242 -3.82 -9.51 7.06
CA PHE A 242 -3.94 -10.38 5.88
C PHE A 242 -2.84 -11.44 5.79
N GLY A 243 -1.96 -11.50 6.77
CA GLY A 243 -0.85 -12.45 6.77
C GLY A 243 -0.14 -12.54 8.11
N GLY A 244 0.95 -13.30 8.14
CA GLY A 244 1.79 -13.44 9.31
C GLY A 244 2.50 -12.13 9.69
N CYS A 245 2.78 -11.98 10.97
CA CYS A 245 3.71 -10.98 11.49
C CYS A 245 4.85 -11.72 12.21
N GLY A 246 5.91 -10.97 12.60
CA GLY A 246 6.99 -11.53 13.41
C GLY A 246 8.22 -11.92 12.60
N HIS A 247 8.22 -11.69 11.29
CA HIS A 247 9.47 -11.72 10.52
C HIS A 247 10.24 -10.43 10.76
N VAL A 248 11.52 -10.57 11.06
CA VAL A 248 12.48 -9.47 11.24
C VAL A 248 13.58 -9.63 10.21
N PHE A 249 13.85 -8.58 9.45
CA PHE A 249 14.87 -8.55 8.41
C PHE A 249 15.96 -7.56 8.79
N PHE A 250 17.21 -8.03 8.79
CA PHE A 250 18.38 -7.18 8.94
C PHE A 250 18.88 -6.81 7.53
N LEU A 251 18.86 -5.51 7.26
CA LEU A 251 19.15 -4.97 5.94
C LEU A 251 20.36 -4.03 6.00
N ASP A 252 21.27 -4.20 5.06
CA ASP A 252 22.29 -3.20 4.80
C ASP A 252 21.73 -2.08 3.89
N LEU A 253 22.00 -0.83 4.26
CA LEU A 253 21.61 0.34 3.47
C LEU A 253 22.84 0.96 2.83
N THR A 254 23.02 0.66 1.57
CA THR A 254 24.09 1.18 0.74
C THR A 254 23.67 2.40 -0.08
N ARG A 255 24.62 2.95 -0.83
CA ARG A 255 24.32 4.04 -1.78
C ARG A 255 23.28 3.63 -2.85
N THR A 256 23.19 2.35 -3.19
CA THR A 256 22.30 1.82 -4.24
C THR A 256 21.02 1.21 -3.71
N GLY A 257 20.77 1.27 -2.41
CA GLY A 257 19.54 0.77 -1.79
C GLY A 257 19.79 -0.28 -0.72
N PHE A 258 18.75 -1.06 -0.44
CA PHE A 258 18.76 -2.09 0.58
C PHE A 258 19.18 -3.45 0.01
N SER A 259 19.92 -4.22 0.82
CA SER A 259 20.16 -5.64 0.62
C SER A 259 19.89 -6.39 1.92
N GLU A 260 19.24 -7.56 1.84
CA GLU A 260 19.02 -8.42 2.98
C GLU A 260 20.33 -9.10 3.38
N VAL A 261 20.64 -9.05 4.68
CA VAL A 261 21.80 -9.72 5.27
C VAL A 261 21.38 -10.95 6.04
N ALA A 262 20.32 -10.82 6.84
CA ALA A 262 19.78 -11.91 7.63
C ALA A 262 18.27 -11.72 7.86
N ARG A 263 17.58 -12.83 8.16
CA ARG A 263 16.19 -12.80 8.63
C ARG A 263 16.00 -13.72 9.82
N VAL A 264 15.11 -13.30 10.71
CA VAL A 264 14.61 -14.12 11.81
C VAL A 264 13.12 -14.29 11.60
N SER A 265 12.67 -15.53 11.55
CA SER A 265 11.24 -15.85 11.47
C SER A 265 10.78 -16.25 12.89
N ALA A 266 9.73 -15.62 13.39
CA ALA A 266 9.04 -16.13 14.57
C ALA A 266 8.38 -17.46 14.16
N SER A 267 8.76 -18.52 14.84
CA SER A 267 8.17 -19.85 14.73
C SER A 267 6.82 -19.90 15.44
#